data_67cd7558df4212cf727c50fad3056e46
#
_entry.id   67cd7558df4212cf727c50fad3056e46
#
_cell.length_a   1.000
_cell.length_b   1.000
_cell.length_c   1.000
_cell.angle_alpha   90.00
_cell.angle_beta   90.00
_cell.angle_gamma   90.00
#
_symmetry.space_group_name_H-M   'P 1'
#
loop_
_entity.id
_entity.type
_entity.pdbx_description
1 polymer ?
#
loop_
_entity_poly.entity_id
_entity_poly.type
_entity_poly.pdbx_seq_one_letter_code
_entity_poly.pdbx_strand_id
1 'polypeptide(L)'
;MINFAQAQYLLLLFLIPVFFIIQAVVLKIRKRRIRKFGDEVLVGRLMPSYSRGKVWLRLVLFSIGFFFFVIGLSRPQIGAKLKEHETKGAEIMIVLDVSNSMLAEDYSPNRLERAKLAISRLVDKLRDDRIGLIVFAGNSFVQLPITTDYVSAKMFLNSISTESVPVQGTAIGDAINTAMRSFSAQSEK
;
A
#
# COMPACT_ATOMS: atom_id res chain seq x y z
N MET A 1 14.53 -2.40 -0.04
CA MET A 1 15.08 -1.03 -0.13
C MET A 1 14.66 -0.28 1.12
N ILE A 2 15.61 0.38 1.79
CA ILE A 2 15.31 1.20 2.98
C ILE A 2 14.80 2.54 2.45
N ASN A 3 13.55 2.86 2.73
CA ASN A 3 12.98 4.18 2.42
C ASN A 3 12.94 5.00 3.72
N PHE A 4 13.35 6.26 3.64
CA PHE A 4 13.23 7.19 4.74
C PHE A 4 11.96 8.02 4.58
N ALA A 5 11.08 8.01 5.59
CA ALA A 5 9.83 8.78 5.54
C ALA A 5 10.10 10.28 5.44
N GLN A 6 11.21 10.75 6.04
CA GLN A 6 11.59 12.16 6.07
C GLN A 6 13.10 12.31 5.82
N ALA A 7 13.52 12.07 4.56
CA ALA A 7 14.92 12.14 4.14
C ALA A 7 15.56 13.52 4.36
N GLN A 8 14.76 14.59 4.46
CA GLN A 8 15.25 15.95 4.70
C GLN A 8 16.03 16.10 6.03
N TYR A 9 15.73 15.28 7.05
CA TYR A 9 16.48 15.32 8.32
C TYR A 9 17.89 14.76 8.20
N LEU A 10 18.21 13.99 7.16
CA LEU A 10 19.58 13.55 6.91
C LEU A 10 20.54 14.72 6.65
N LEU A 11 20.03 15.89 6.21
CA LEU A 11 20.83 17.10 6.06
C LEU A 11 21.43 17.58 7.41
N LEU A 12 20.80 17.25 8.55
CA LEU A 12 21.34 17.57 9.86
C LEU A 12 22.66 16.84 10.16
N LEU A 13 23.00 15.77 9.43
CA LEU A 13 24.31 15.12 9.54
C LEU A 13 25.46 16.05 9.17
N PHE A 14 25.22 17.04 8.31
CA PHE A 14 26.22 18.07 8.00
C PHE A 14 26.60 18.94 9.21
N LEU A 15 25.82 18.93 10.29
CA LEU A 15 26.21 19.61 11.54
C LEU A 15 27.38 18.91 12.25
N ILE A 16 27.57 17.61 12.05
CA ILE A 16 28.67 16.86 12.70
C ILE A 16 30.04 17.46 12.34
N PRO A 17 30.43 17.60 11.07
CA PRO A 17 31.70 18.23 10.74
C PRO A 17 31.79 19.67 11.22
N VAL A 18 30.71 20.42 11.26
CA VAL A 18 30.66 21.77 11.80
C VAL A 18 31.05 21.78 13.29
N PHE A 19 30.52 20.85 14.11
CA PHE A 19 30.93 20.71 15.52
C PHE A 19 32.41 20.42 15.67
N PHE A 20 33.00 19.58 14.82
CA PHE A 20 34.44 19.32 14.84
C PHE A 20 35.28 20.56 14.50
N ILE A 21 34.86 21.33 13.51
CA ILE A 21 35.51 22.59 13.11
C ILE A 21 35.43 23.60 14.26
N ILE A 22 34.27 23.81 14.84
CA ILE A 22 34.08 24.73 15.98
C ILE A 22 34.99 24.32 17.14
N GLN A 23 35.01 23.03 17.48
CA GLN A 23 35.88 22.53 18.56
C GLN A 23 37.37 22.74 18.29
N ALA A 24 37.81 22.50 17.07
CA ALA A 24 39.21 22.76 16.66
C ALA A 24 39.56 24.24 16.78
N VAL A 25 38.66 25.13 16.37
CA VAL A 25 38.82 26.60 16.49
C VAL A 25 38.89 27.00 17.95
N VAL A 26 37.96 26.51 18.79
CA VAL A 26 37.94 26.79 20.24
C VAL A 26 39.25 26.35 20.91
N LEU A 27 39.72 25.14 20.62
CA LEU A 27 40.99 24.65 21.14
C LEU A 27 42.18 25.51 20.69
N LYS A 28 42.17 25.98 19.44
CA LYS A 28 43.20 26.86 18.88
C LYS A 28 43.19 28.24 19.57
N ILE A 29 42.00 28.81 19.77
CA ILE A 29 41.83 30.09 20.47
C ILE A 29 42.26 29.96 21.94
N ARG A 30 41.86 28.87 22.62
CA ARG A 30 42.25 28.59 24.00
C ARG A 30 43.76 28.46 24.14
N LYS A 31 44.43 27.74 23.25
CA LYS A 31 45.87 27.62 23.22
C LYS A 31 46.56 28.99 23.04
N ARG A 32 46.05 29.85 22.14
CA ARG A 32 46.54 31.23 21.94
C ARG A 32 46.38 32.08 23.19
N ARG A 33 45.23 31.95 23.90
CA ARG A 33 45.00 32.72 25.16
C ARG A 33 45.95 32.28 26.28
N ILE A 34 46.15 30.96 26.47
CA ILE A 34 47.07 30.42 27.47
C ILE A 34 48.48 30.94 27.25
N ARG A 35 48.95 31.00 26.01
CA ARG A 35 50.30 31.57 25.66
C ARG A 35 50.46 33.06 26.01
N LYS A 36 49.33 33.80 26.12
CA LYS A 36 49.38 35.21 26.55
C LYS A 36 49.47 35.38 28.08
N PHE A 37 49.11 34.36 28.85
CA PHE A 37 49.13 34.41 30.32
C PHE A 37 50.43 33.89 30.94
N GLY A 38 51.22 33.12 30.20
CA GLY A 38 52.47 32.59 30.71
C GLY A 38 52.93 31.31 29.99
N ASP A 39 53.95 30.67 30.58
CA ASP A 39 54.57 29.48 30.01
C ASP A 39 53.57 28.28 30.02
N GLU A 40 53.37 27.61 28.86
CA GLU A 40 52.43 26.49 28.71
C GLU A 40 52.69 25.36 29.74
N VAL A 41 53.94 25.19 30.16
CA VAL A 41 54.34 24.15 31.12
C VAL A 41 53.86 24.44 32.54
N LEU A 42 53.98 25.70 32.97
CA LEU A 42 53.53 26.13 34.30
C LEU A 42 52.01 26.13 34.44
N VAL A 43 51.33 26.64 33.43
CA VAL A 43 49.85 26.63 33.41
C VAL A 43 49.30 25.18 33.33
N GLY A 44 49.99 24.28 32.64
CA GLY A 44 49.63 22.85 32.59
C GLY A 44 49.69 22.14 33.94
N ARG A 45 50.66 22.51 34.80
CA ARG A 45 50.77 21.98 36.17
C ARG A 45 49.67 22.49 37.12
N LEU A 46 49.15 23.67 36.87
CA LEU A 46 48.03 24.26 37.65
C LEU A 46 46.65 23.69 37.27
N MET A 47 46.57 22.98 36.13
CA MET A 47 45.33 22.38 35.67
C MET A 47 45.45 20.85 35.44
N PRO A 48 45.70 20.04 36.48
CA PRO A 48 45.95 18.61 36.34
C PRO A 48 44.74 17.82 35.79
N SER A 49 43.54 18.35 35.93
CA SER A 49 42.28 17.70 35.45
C SER A 49 42.00 17.94 33.97
N TYR A 50 42.77 18.81 33.28
CA TYR A 50 42.53 19.10 31.86
C TYR A 50 43.24 18.10 30.96
N SER A 51 42.52 17.13 30.46
CA SER A 51 42.98 16.18 29.46
C SER A 51 42.38 16.50 28.10
N ARG A 52 43.21 16.75 27.09
CA ARG A 52 42.76 16.94 25.70
C ARG A 52 41.97 15.71 25.20
N GLY A 53 42.38 14.52 25.61
CA GLY A 53 41.68 13.28 25.25
C GLY A 53 40.23 13.24 25.75
N LYS A 54 39.94 13.73 26.98
CA LYS A 54 38.60 13.78 27.52
C LYS A 54 37.66 14.72 26.71
N VAL A 55 38.22 15.82 26.17
CA VAL A 55 37.44 16.77 25.35
C VAL A 55 37.07 16.13 24.00
N TRP A 56 38.03 15.45 23.37
CA TRP A 56 37.79 14.75 22.13
C TRP A 56 36.83 13.56 22.32
N LEU A 57 36.98 12.80 23.39
CA LEU A 57 36.10 11.69 23.71
C LEU A 57 34.66 12.15 23.85
N ARG A 58 34.42 13.26 24.56
CA ARG A 58 33.08 13.83 24.71
C ARG A 58 32.48 14.25 23.38
N LEU A 59 33.30 14.88 22.50
CA LEU A 59 32.82 15.28 21.17
C LEU A 59 32.45 14.08 20.32
N VAL A 60 33.28 13.02 20.34
CA VAL A 60 33.00 11.78 19.59
C VAL A 60 31.73 11.11 20.11
N LEU A 61 31.56 10.96 21.42
CA LEU A 61 30.36 10.39 22.02
C LEU A 61 29.11 11.20 21.68
N PHE A 62 29.22 12.53 21.75
CA PHE A 62 28.12 13.42 21.36
C PHE A 62 27.76 13.27 19.89
N SER A 63 28.77 13.19 19.00
CA SER A 63 28.59 13.01 17.55
C SER A 63 27.93 11.68 17.21
N ILE A 64 28.30 10.59 17.92
CA ILE A 64 27.67 9.27 17.77
C ILE A 64 26.21 9.33 18.21
N GLY A 65 25.92 9.91 19.38
CA GLY A 65 24.55 10.09 19.87
C GLY A 65 23.71 10.91 18.89
N PHE A 66 24.27 12.02 18.39
CA PHE A 66 23.60 12.87 17.40
C PHE A 66 23.33 12.14 16.08
N PHE A 67 24.28 11.32 15.62
CA PHE A 67 24.12 10.49 14.43
C PHE A 67 22.91 9.54 14.56
N PHE A 68 22.84 8.78 15.66
CA PHE A 68 21.71 7.89 15.90
C PHE A 68 20.39 8.63 16.09
N PHE A 69 20.44 9.81 16.71
CA PHE A 69 19.27 10.66 16.87
C PHE A 69 18.72 11.11 15.51
N VAL A 70 19.57 11.55 14.60
CA VAL A 70 19.15 11.95 13.24
C VAL A 70 18.58 10.78 12.46
N ILE A 71 19.19 9.58 12.57
CA ILE A 71 18.64 8.37 11.96
C ILE A 71 17.25 8.06 12.52
N GLY A 72 17.06 8.15 13.84
CA GLY A 72 15.77 7.96 14.47
C GLY A 72 14.71 8.93 13.98
N LEU A 73 15.07 10.22 13.83
CA LEU A 73 14.17 11.25 13.28
C LEU A 73 13.80 11.01 11.82
N SER A 74 14.73 10.46 11.03
CA SER A 74 14.45 10.21 9.61
C SER A 74 13.50 9.03 9.38
N ARG A 75 13.07 8.32 10.44
CA ARG A 75 12.12 7.20 10.42
C ARG A 75 12.44 6.21 9.31
N PRO A 76 13.48 5.39 9.44
CA PRO A 76 13.78 4.36 8.44
C PRO A 76 12.61 3.37 8.40
N GLN A 77 11.89 3.34 7.29
CA GLN A 77 10.83 2.39 7.04
C GLN A 77 11.44 1.14 6.40
N ILE A 78 11.60 0.09 7.18
CA ILE A 78 11.85 -1.26 6.70
C ILE A 78 10.47 -1.88 6.46
N GLY A 79 9.84 -1.49 5.38
CA GLY A 79 8.54 -2.03 4.98
C GLY A 79 8.68 -2.68 3.62
N ALA A 80 8.13 -3.88 3.47
CA ALA A 80 7.71 -4.33 2.17
C ALA A 80 6.73 -3.25 1.66
N LYS A 81 7.05 -2.53 0.58
CA LYS A 81 5.99 -1.90 -0.18
C LYS A 81 5.00 -3.03 -0.44
N LEU A 82 3.80 -2.95 0.12
CA LEU A 82 2.66 -3.57 -0.54
C LEU A 82 2.75 -3.02 -1.96
N LYS A 83 3.35 -3.79 -2.87
CA LYS A 83 3.08 -3.61 -4.27
C LYS A 83 1.57 -3.76 -4.31
N GLU A 84 0.85 -2.68 -4.52
CA GLU A 84 -0.41 -2.78 -5.20
C GLU A 84 -0.05 -3.59 -6.45
N HIS A 85 -0.29 -4.89 -6.37
CA HIS A 85 -0.42 -5.68 -7.57
C HIS A 85 -1.60 -5.01 -8.28
N GLU A 86 -1.29 -4.16 -9.24
CA GLU A 86 -2.23 -3.92 -10.33
C GLU A 86 -2.44 -5.31 -10.91
N THR A 87 -3.42 -6.00 -10.34
CA THR A 87 -3.91 -7.26 -10.87
C THR A 87 -4.48 -6.89 -12.22
N LYS A 88 -3.72 -7.19 -13.28
CA LYS A 88 -4.19 -7.06 -14.66
C LYS A 88 -5.17 -8.19 -14.97
N GLY A 89 -6.06 -8.49 -14.04
CA GLY A 89 -7.14 -9.42 -14.23
C GLY A 89 -8.19 -8.82 -15.18
N ALA A 90 -8.78 -9.66 -16.00
CA ALA A 90 -9.91 -9.25 -16.85
C ALA A 90 -11.14 -8.93 -16.01
N GLU A 91 -11.94 -7.99 -16.49
CA GLU A 91 -13.30 -7.78 -15.96
C GLU A 91 -14.27 -8.67 -16.71
N ILE A 92 -14.94 -9.54 -15.97
CA ILE A 92 -15.88 -10.52 -16.53
C ILE A 92 -17.29 -10.17 -16.02
N MET A 93 -18.17 -9.83 -16.94
CA MET A 93 -19.58 -9.61 -16.60
C MET A 93 -20.39 -10.83 -17.04
N ILE A 94 -20.95 -11.54 -16.07
CA ILE A 94 -21.83 -12.68 -16.29
C ILE A 94 -23.27 -12.17 -16.39
N VAL A 95 -23.93 -12.52 -17.48
CA VAL A 95 -25.32 -12.15 -17.76
C VAL A 95 -26.17 -13.41 -17.76
N LEU A 96 -26.99 -13.59 -16.73
CA LEU A 96 -27.77 -14.80 -16.50
C LEU A 96 -29.25 -14.57 -16.83
N ASP A 97 -29.78 -15.38 -17.73
CA ASP A 97 -31.20 -15.44 -18.01
C ASP A 97 -31.95 -16.08 -16.83
N VAL A 98 -32.96 -15.39 -16.34
CA VAL A 98 -33.84 -15.87 -15.25
C VAL A 98 -35.32 -15.90 -15.68
N SER A 99 -35.59 -15.91 -16.98
CA SER A 99 -36.93 -16.07 -17.51
C SER A 99 -37.53 -17.41 -17.13
N ASN A 100 -38.89 -17.52 -17.21
CA ASN A 100 -39.59 -18.75 -16.85
C ASN A 100 -39.16 -19.97 -17.67
N SER A 101 -38.65 -19.78 -18.89
CA SER A 101 -38.10 -20.86 -19.71
C SER A 101 -36.89 -21.56 -19.08
N MET A 102 -36.20 -20.89 -18.13
CA MET A 102 -35.09 -21.47 -17.38
C MET A 102 -35.51 -22.48 -16.31
N LEU A 103 -36.80 -22.62 -16.03
CA LEU A 103 -37.36 -23.67 -15.19
C LEU A 103 -37.52 -25.00 -15.91
N ALA A 104 -37.30 -25.05 -17.22
CA ALA A 104 -37.39 -26.30 -17.98
C ALA A 104 -36.43 -27.37 -17.45
N GLU A 105 -36.92 -28.60 -17.28
CA GLU A 105 -36.21 -29.73 -16.68
C GLU A 105 -35.55 -30.66 -17.72
N ASP A 106 -35.32 -30.16 -18.93
CA ASP A 106 -34.51 -30.87 -19.94
C ASP A 106 -33.07 -31.12 -19.49
N TYR A 107 -32.60 -30.33 -18.52
CA TYR A 107 -31.39 -30.55 -17.76
C TYR A 107 -31.74 -30.68 -16.26
N SER A 108 -31.33 -31.78 -15.63
CA SER A 108 -31.60 -31.96 -14.20
C SER A 108 -30.72 -31.07 -13.33
N PRO A 109 -31.27 -30.36 -12.30
CA PRO A 109 -32.68 -30.29 -11.90
C PRO A 109 -33.50 -29.37 -12.81
N ASN A 110 -32.94 -28.28 -13.34
CA ASN A 110 -33.49 -27.39 -14.35
C ASN A 110 -32.35 -26.56 -14.99
N ARG A 111 -32.67 -25.80 -16.04
CA ARG A 111 -31.67 -24.99 -16.76
C ARG A 111 -31.01 -23.94 -15.87
N LEU A 112 -31.79 -23.26 -15.02
CA LEU A 112 -31.28 -22.18 -14.12
C LEU A 112 -30.26 -22.76 -13.13
N GLU A 113 -30.61 -23.83 -12.42
CA GLU A 113 -29.67 -24.43 -11.46
C GLU A 113 -28.42 -24.99 -12.13
N ARG A 114 -28.58 -25.51 -13.34
CA ARG A 114 -27.43 -25.97 -14.14
C ARG A 114 -26.51 -24.82 -14.53
N ALA A 115 -27.09 -23.67 -14.93
CA ALA A 115 -26.32 -22.46 -15.24
C ALA A 115 -25.59 -21.91 -14.00
N LYS A 116 -26.28 -21.85 -12.86
CA LYS A 116 -25.67 -21.44 -11.58
C LYS A 116 -24.48 -22.33 -11.21
N LEU A 117 -24.62 -23.64 -11.34
CA LEU A 117 -23.54 -24.60 -11.06
C LEU A 117 -22.34 -24.38 -12.00
N ALA A 118 -22.59 -24.14 -13.29
CA ALA A 118 -21.53 -23.87 -14.26
C ALA A 118 -20.79 -22.56 -13.95
N ILE A 119 -21.54 -21.50 -13.61
CA ILE A 119 -20.99 -20.21 -13.20
C ILE A 119 -20.17 -20.35 -11.91
N SER A 120 -20.68 -21.08 -10.91
CA SER A 120 -19.95 -21.32 -9.66
C SER A 120 -18.60 -22.00 -9.91
N ARG A 121 -18.57 -23.01 -10.79
CA ARG A 121 -17.31 -23.68 -11.21
C ARG A 121 -16.36 -22.76 -11.98
N LEU A 122 -16.91 -21.83 -12.78
CA LEU A 122 -16.10 -20.80 -13.44
C LEU A 122 -15.45 -19.89 -12.42
N VAL A 123 -16.23 -19.38 -11.44
CA VAL A 123 -15.75 -18.52 -10.37
C VAL A 123 -14.63 -19.19 -9.55
N ASP A 124 -14.72 -20.51 -9.34
CA ASP A 124 -13.66 -21.28 -8.64
C ASP A 124 -12.31 -21.30 -9.36
N LYS A 125 -12.31 -21.08 -10.69
CA LYS A 125 -11.10 -21.07 -11.51
C LYS A 125 -10.47 -19.67 -11.63
N LEU A 126 -11.21 -18.62 -11.32
CA LEU A 126 -10.73 -17.25 -11.34
C LEU A 126 -9.75 -17.01 -10.18
N ARG A 127 -8.67 -16.25 -10.42
CA ARG A 127 -7.68 -15.92 -9.39
C ARG A 127 -7.50 -14.43 -9.20
N ASP A 128 -7.34 -13.72 -10.30
CA ASP A 128 -7.00 -12.30 -10.32
C ASP A 128 -8.03 -11.47 -11.10
N ASP A 129 -9.05 -12.14 -11.67
CA ASP A 129 -10.09 -11.51 -12.48
C ASP A 129 -11.16 -10.87 -11.58
N ARG A 130 -11.82 -9.87 -12.12
CA ARG A 130 -12.95 -9.18 -11.46
C ARG A 130 -14.23 -9.66 -12.09
N ILE A 131 -15.22 -9.98 -11.25
CA ILE A 131 -16.48 -10.55 -11.70
C ILE A 131 -17.66 -9.68 -11.31
N GLY A 132 -18.60 -9.49 -12.23
CA GLY A 132 -19.91 -8.90 -11.98
C GLY A 132 -21.01 -9.84 -12.45
N LEU A 133 -22.23 -9.66 -11.93
CA LEU A 133 -23.38 -10.50 -12.21
C LEU A 133 -24.60 -9.65 -12.54
N ILE A 134 -25.18 -9.91 -13.69
CA ILE A 134 -26.43 -9.31 -14.17
C ILE A 134 -27.44 -10.43 -14.34
N VAL A 135 -28.67 -10.20 -13.92
CA VAL A 135 -29.79 -11.05 -14.20
C VAL A 135 -30.76 -10.35 -15.17
N PHE A 136 -31.34 -11.08 -16.09
CA PHE A 136 -32.31 -10.49 -17.01
C PHE A 136 -33.44 -11.46 -17.33
N ALA A 137 -34.59 -10.87 -17.62
CA ALA A 137 -35.77 -11.49 -18.24
C ALA A 137 -36.43 -10.44 -19.16
N GLY A 138 -37.54 -9.86 -18.81
CA GLY A 138 -38.14 -8.72 -19.53
C GLY A 138 -37.34 -7.41 -19.34
N ASN A 139 -36.62 -7.26 -18.25
CA ASN A 139 -35.73 -6.18 -17.94
C ASN A 139 -34.40 -6.75 -17.40
N SER A 140 -33.35 -5.93 -17.33
CA SER A 140 -32.04 -6.33 -16.77
C SER A 140 -31.69 -5.57 -15.50
N PHE A 141 -31.05 -6.26 -14.54
CA PHE A 141 -30.62 -5.69 -13.26
C PHE A 141 -29.24 -6.15 -12.90
N VAL A 142 -28.42 -5.22 -12.41
CA VAL A 142 -27.10 -5.55 -11.83
C VAL A 142 -27.33 -6.16 -10.45
N GLN A 143 -27.08 -7.45 -10.33
CA GLN A 143 -27.22 -8.19 -9.08
C GLN A 143 -25.96 -8.06 -8.22
N LEU A 144 -24.79 -8.03 -8.88
CA LEU A 144 -23.50 -7.81 -8.24
C LEU A 144 -22.64 -6.90 -9.14
N PRO A 145 -22.22 -5.73 -8.66
CA PRO A 145 -21.22 -4.90 -9.33
C PRO A 145 -19.89 -5.64 -9.44
N ILE A 146 -19.02 -5.19 -10.36
CA ILE A 146 -17.69 -5.79 -10.58
C ILE A 146 -16.88 -5.77 -9.28
N THR A 147 -16.48 -6.96 -8.82
CA THR A 147 -15.74 -7.16 -7.57
C THR A 147 -14.71 -8.31 -7.71
N THR A 148 -13.75 -8.35 -6.81
CA THR A 148 -12.81 -9.46 -6.61
C THR A 148 -13.27 -10.42 -5.51
N ASP A 149 -14.40 -10.14 -4.86
CA ASP A 149 -14.94 -10.97 -3.79
C ASP A 149 -15.78 -12.14 -4.36
N TYR A 150 -15.10 -13.24 -4.62
CA TYR A 150 -15.73 -14.46 -5.16
C TYR A 150 -16.71 -15.13 -4.19
N VAL A 151 -16.54 -14.92 -2.87
CA VAL A 151 -17.43 -15.48 -1.86
C VAL A 151 -18.81 -14.80 -1.98
N SER A 152 -18.81 -13.47 -2.00
CA SER A 152 -20.03 -12.70 -2.22
C SER A 152 -20.66 -13.03 -3.58
N ALA A 153 -19.84 -13.17 -4.64
CA ALA A 153 -20.36 -13.53 -5.96
C ALA A 153 -21.13 -14.85 -5.96
N LYS A 154 -20.63 -15.88 -5.27
CA LYS A 154 -21.33 -17.16 -5.12
C LYS A 154 -22.58 -17.06 -4.25
N MET A 155 -22.55 -16.24 -3.19
CA MET A 155 -23.73 -16.01 -2.36
C MET A 155 -24.87 -15.38 -3.17
N PHE A 156 -24.56 -14.31 -3.92
CA PHE A 156 -25.55 -13.67 -4.80
C PHE A 156 -26.04 -14.62 -5.90
N LEU A 157 -25.14 -15.39 -6.53
CA LEU A 157 -25.51 -16.38 -7.54
C LEU A 157 -26.51 -17.40 -7.00
N ASN A 158 -26.30 -17.90 -5.78
CA ASN A 158 -27.17 -18.88 -5.17
C ASN A 158 -28.54 -18.30 -4.80
N SER A 159 -28.65 -17.02 -4.48
CA SER A 159 -29.90 -16.35 -4.14
C SER A 159 -30.79 -16.02 -5.36
N ILE A 160 -30.26 -16.16 -6.58
CA ILE A 160 -31.01 -15.86 -7.80
C ILE A 160 -32.13 -16.90 -8.01
N SER A 161 -33.32 -16.41 -8.33
CA SER A 161 -34.48 -17.18 -8.75
C SER A 161 -35.16 -16.52 -9.97
N THR A 162 -36.10 -17.18 -10.57
CA THR A 162 -36.93 -16.58 -11.65
C THR A 162 -37.77 -15.41 -11.17
N GLU A 163 -37.97 -15.28 -9.86
CA GLU A 163 -38.69 -14.16 -9.21
C GLU A 163 -37.80 -12.93 -9.03
N SER A 164 -36.49 -13.05 -9.27
CA SER A 164 -35.53 -11.93 -9.14
C SER A 164 -35.81 -10.78 -10.11
N VAL A 165 -36.57 -11.06 -11.20
CA VAL A 165 -36.94 -10.05 -12.18
C VAL A 165 -38.49 -10.02 -12.27
N PRO A 166 -39.15 -8.87 -11.98
CA PRO A 166 -40.62 -8.80 -11.91
C PRO A 166 -41.28 -8.91 -13.27
N VAL A 167 -40.61 -8.54 -14.36
CA VAL A 167 -41.16 -8.59 -15.72
C VAL A 167 -40.56 -9.77 -16.46
N GLN A 168 -41.40 -10.71 -16.88
CA GLN A 168 -40.99 -11.86 -17.65
C GLN A 168 -40.79 -11.50 -19.13
N GLY A 169 -39.87 -12.16 -19.79
CA GLY A 169 -39.47 -11.89 -21.16
C GLY A 169 -38.00 -12.29 -21.40
N THR A 170 -37.40 -11.82 -22.51
CA THR A 170 -36.01 -12.12 -22.85
C THR A 170 -35.38 -10.89 -23.52
N ALA A 171 -35.15 -9.85 -22.73
CA ALA A 171 -34.62 -8.57 -23.20
C ALA A 171 -33.09 -8.60 -23.29
N ILE A 172 -32.52 -9.39 -24.20
CA ILE A 172 -31.05 -9.57 -24.37
C ILE A 172 -30.34 -8.24 -24.69
N GLY A 173 -30.96 -7.40 -25.52
CA GLY A 173 -30.38 -6.10 -25.89
C GLY A 173 -30.18 -5.17 -24.68
N ASP A 174 -31.19 -5.16 -23.77
CA ASP A 174 -31.10 -4.38 -22.52
C ASP A 174 -30.04 -4.96 -21.59
N ALA A 175 -29.95 -6.29 -21.50
CA ALA A 175 -28.94 -6.98 -20.70
C ALA A 175 -27.51 -6.67 -21.17
N ILE A 176 -27.26 -6.66 -22.48
CA ILE A 176 -25.96 -6.28 -23.07
C ILE A 176 -25.64 -4.81 -22.80
N ASN A 177 -26.60 -3.90 -22.97
CA ASN A 177 -26.42 -2.49 -22.67
C ASN A 177 -26.08 -2.25 -21.20
N THR A 178 -26.77 -2.93 -20.30
CA THR A 178 -26.51 -2.87 -18.87
C THR A 178 -25.12 -3.40 -18.55
N ALA A 179 -24.68 -4.50 -19.17
CA ALA A 179 -23.35 -5.04 -19.00
C ALA A 179 -22.27 -4.07 -19.47
N MET A 180 -22.42 -3.48 -20.67
CA MET A 180 -21.46 -2.49 -21.17
C MET A 180 -21.30 -1.27 -20.27
N ARG A 181 -22.40 -0.78 -19.67
CA ARG A 181 -22.38 0.36 -18.75
C ARG A 181 -21.81 0.00 -17.38
N SER A 182 -21.74 -1.29 -17.04
CA SER A 182 -21.28 -1.77 -15.74
C SER A 182 -19.79 -2.04 -15.69
N PHE A 183 -19.08 -2.04 -16.82
CA PHE A 183 -17.62 -2.10 -16.84
C PHE A 183 -17.03 -0.82 -16.27
N SER A 184 -15.94 -0.94 -15.54
CA SER A 184 -15.27 0.23 -14.96
C SER A 184 -14.65 1.09 -16.06
N ALA A 185 -14.79 2.42 -15.94
CA ALA A 185 -14.17 3.38 -16.85
C ALA A 185 -12.61 3.32 -16.87
N GLN A 186 -12.03 2.43 -16.10
CA GLN A 186 -10.58 2.25 -15.93
C GLN A 186 -9.97 1.27 -16.94
N SER A 187 -10.76 0.64 -17.81
CA SER A 187 -10.24 -0.25 -18.88
C SER A 187 -9.73 0.50 -20.12
N GLU A 188 -9.79 1.84 -20.15
CA GLU A 188 -9.31 2.68 -21.25
C GLU A 188 -7.92 3.32 -20.99
N LYS A 189 -6.94 2.58 -20.45
CA LYS A 189 -5.54 3.03 -20.47
C LYS A 189 -4.59 1.90 -20.77
#